data_0783a5c747123bbcafee3342e186209f
#
_entry.id   0783a5c747123bbcafee3342e186209f
#
_cell.length_a   1.000
_cell.length_b   1.000
_cell.length_c   1.000
_cell.angle_alpha   90.00
_cell.angle_beta   90.00
_cell.angle_gamma   90.00
#
_symmetry.space_group_name_H-M   'P 1'
#
loop_
_entity.id
_entity.type
_entity.pdbx_description
1 polymer ?
#
loop_
_entity_poly.entity_id
_entity_poly.type
_entity_poly.pdbx_seq_one_letter_code
_entity_poly.pdbx_strand_id
1 'polypeptide(L)'
;MPLRATLADLEPILAFQERAYHENRAIKGVEPLPLSVDYTGLFDTMEFWIEGPRDNPEGVVILDPTHEPPGDALFIWSIATAPDQRGKGLGNKLLDFVERRARALNRRAVTLVTNSRLPERIDWYLRHDFVIMRHETLTYRIIVHMRKNIASD
;
A
#
# COMPACT_ATOMS: atom_id res chain seq x y z
N MET A 1 1.36 -6.41 -15.60
CA MET A 1 0.96 -5.04 -15.29
C MET A 1 -0.37 -5.05 -14.55
N PRO A 2 -0.51 -4.35 -13.41
CA PRO A 2 -1.77 -4.34 -12.67
C PRO A 2 -2.92 -3.78 -13.49
N LEU A 3 -4.10 -4.34 -13.25
CA LEU A 3 -5.35 -3.90 -13.87
C LEU A 3 -6.21 -3.17 -12.85
N ARG A 4 -6.89 -2.14 -13.32
CA ARG A 4 -7.80 -1.36 -12.47
C ARG A 4 -8.97 -2.24 -12.03
N ALA A 5 -9.20 -2.30 -10.71
CA ALA A 5 -10.31 -3.02 -10.13
C ALA A 5 -11.54 -2.13 -10.00
N THR A 6 -12.69 -2.76 -9.96
CA THR A 6 -13.98 -2.12 -9.71
C THR A 6 -14.66 -2.77 -8.51
N LEU A 7 -15.78 -2.23 -8.09
CA LEU A 7 -16.55 -2.78 -6.98
C LEU A 7 -16.93 -4.27 -7.20
N ALA A 8 -17.04 -4.69 -8.45
CA ALA A 8 -17.29 -6.10 -8.79
C ALA A 8 -16.16 -7.03 -8.33
N ASP A 9 -14.95 -6.50 -8.11
CA ASP A 9 -13.80 -7.26 -7.64
C ASP A 9 -13.66 -7.27 -6.10
N LEU A 10 -14.65 -6.75 -5.38
CA LEU A 10 -14.56 -6.55 -3.93
C LEU A 10 -14.28 -7.85 -3.17
N GLU A 11 -15.03 -8.93 -3.44
CA GLU A 11 -14.88 -10.17 -2.68
C GLU A 11 -13.49 -10.80 -2.83
N PRO A 12 -12.93 -10.95 -4.05
CA PRO A 12 -11.56 -11.42 -4.19
C PRO A 12 -10.53 -10.53 -3.49
N ILE A 13 -10.75 -9.21 -3.50
CA ILE A 13 -9.86 -8.27 -2.83
C ILE A 13 -9.92 -8.46 -1.31
N LEU A 14 -11.12 -8.60 -0.73
CA LEU A 14 -11.27 -8.85 0.70
C LEU A 14 -10.59 -10.15 1.12
N ALA A 15 -10.77 -11.20 0.36
CA ALA A 15 -10.11 -12.49 0.63
C ALA A 15 -8.59 -12.35 0.53
N PHE A 16 -8.11 -11.61 -0.45
CA PHE A 16 -6.69 -11.34 -0.61
C PHE A 16 -6.11 -10.57 0.59
N GLN A 17 -6.77 -9.49 1.00
CA GLN A 17 -6.29 -8.69 2.13
C GLN A 17 -6.23 -9.51 3.42
N GLU A 18 -7.21 -10.38 3.65
CA GLU A 18 -7.18 -11.27 4.79
C GLU A 18 -5.95 -12.19 4.77
N ARG A 19 -5.63 -12.79 3.63
CA ARG A 19 -4.44 -13.63 3.50
C ARG A 19 -3.15 -12.83 3.67
N ALA A 20 -3.08 -11.65 3.05
CA ALA A 20 -1.85 -10.86 3.00
C ALA A 20 -1.49 -10.27 4.37
N TYR A 21 -2.48 -9.87 5.16
CA TYR A 21 -2.27 -9.18 6.43
C TYR A 21 -2.50 -10.06 7.66
N HIS A 22 -2.84 -11.32 7.47
CA HIS A 22 -3.16 -12.23 8.58
C HIS A 22 -2.05 -12.28 9.63
N GLU A 23 -0.80 -12.37 9.21
CA GLU A 23 0.35 -12.46 10.11
C GLU A 23 0.47 -11.25 11.05
N ASN A 24 0.04 -10.07 10.58
CA ASN A 24 0.18 -8.85 11.36
C ASN A 24 -0.71 -8.85 12.60
N ARG A 25 -1.78 -9.63 12.59
CA ARG A 25 -2.66 -9.76 13.76
C ARG A 25 -1.98 -10.41 14.95
N ALA A 26 -0.95 -11.21 14.72
CA ALA A 26 -0.19 -11.86 15.78
C ALA A 26 0.76 -10.90 16.50
N ILE A 27 1.02 -9.71 15.95
CA ILE A 27 1.92 -8.74 16.53
C ILE A 27 1.14 -7.82 17.44
N LYS A 28 1.48 -7.82 18.73
CA LYS A 28 0.80 -6.98 19.71
C LYS A 28 0.98 -5.50 19.38
N GLY A 29 -0.12 -4.76 19.36
CA GLY A 29 -0.13 -3.33 19.05
C GLY A 29 -0.15 -3.02 17.56
N VAL A 30 -0.26 -4.05 16.71
CA VAL A 30 -0.47 -3.89 15.28
C VAL A 30 -1.88 -4.35 14.94
N GLU A 31 -2.76 -3.38 14.68
CA GLU A 31 -4.09 -3.68 14.10
C GLU A 31 -3.99 -3.38 12.62
N PRO A 32 -4.05 -4.41 11.74
CA PRO A 32 -3.96 -4.17 10.30
C PRO A 32 -5.18 -3.40 9.81
N LEU A 33 -5.01 -2.11 9.55
CA LEU A 33 -6.08 -1.25 9.06
C LEU A 33 -6.79 -1.86 7.84
N PRO A 34 -6.06 -2.48 6.86
CA PRO A 34 -6.72 -3.12 5.73
C PRO A 34 -7.72 -4.22 6.08
N LEU A 35 -7.73 -4.74 7.31
CA LEU A 35 -8.65 -5.78 7.75
C LEU A 35 -9.82 -5.25 8.58
N SER A 36 -9.84 -3.94 8.89
CA SER A 36 -10.82 -3.36 9.81
C SER A 36 -11.69 -2.27 9.19
N VAL A 37 -11.51 -1.95 7.90
CA VAL A 37 -12.25 -0.88 7.23
C VAL A 37 -13.36 -1.43 6.33
N ASP A 38 -14.35 -0.57 6.07
CA ASP A 38 -15.39 -0.85 5.08
C ASP A 38 -14.87 -0.43 3.70
N TYR A 39 -14.59 -1.42 2.85
CA TYR A 39 -14.02 -1.18 1.52
C TYR A 39 -15.00 -0.56 0.54
N THR A 40 -16.31 -0.72 0.74
CA THR A 40 -17.30 -0.27 -0.23
C THR A 40 -17.16 1.22 -0.53
N GLY A 41 -17.01 2.04 0.52
CA GLY A 41 -16.84 3.49 0.35
C GLY A 41 -15.48 3.89 -0.21
N LEU A 42 -14.46 3.06 -0.03
CA LEU A 42 -13.11 3.38 -0.50
C LEU A 42 -13.00 3.36 -2.03
N PHE A 43 -13.83 2.57 -2.71
CA PHE A 43 -13.83 2.53 -4.18
C PHE A 43 -14.23 3.86 -4.82
N ASP A 44 -14.92 4.73 -4.08
CA ASP A 44 -15.35 6.04 -4.60
C ASP A 44 -14.20 7.05 -4.64
N THR A 45 -13.20 6.91 -3.77
CA THR A 45 -12.13 7.90 -3.59
C THR A 45 -10.74 7.36 -3.86
N MET A 46 -10.55 6.05 -3.83
CA MET A 46 -9.25 5.42 -4.02
C MET A 46 -9.21 4.57 -5.28
N GLU A 47 -7.98 4.34 -5.77
CA GLU A 47 -7.74 3.46 -6.90
C GLU A 47 -7.33 2.10 -6.38
N PHE A 48 -8.00 1.05 -6.85
CA PHE A 48 -7.67 -0.34 -6.55
C PHE A 48 -7.09 -0.98 -7.80
N TRP A 49 -5.92 -1.62 -7.66
CA TRP A 49 -5.21 -2.26 -8.75
C TRP A 49 -4.87 -3.69 -8.39
N ILE A 50 -5.11 -4.61 -9.32
CA ILE A 50 -4.90 -6.05 -9.13
C ILE A 50 -3.80 -6.54 -10.07
N GLU A 51 -2.82 -7.26 -9.51
CA GLU A 51 -1.85 -8.03 -10.27
C GLU A 51 -2.24 -9.50 -10.20
N GLY A 52 -2.21 -10.18 -11.36
CA GLY A 52 -2.63 -11.56 -11.47
C GLY A 52 -4.12 -11.72 -11.71
N PRO A 53 -4.65 -12.92 -11.55
CA PRO A 53 -6.07 -13.18 -11.82
C PRO A 53 -7.00 -12.39 -10.90
N ARG A 54 -8.08 -11.87 -11.46
CA ARG A 54 -9.05 -11.05 -10.68
C ARG A 54 -9.72 -11.83 -9.57
N ASP A 55 -9.96 -13.10 -9.79
CA ASP A 55 -10.61 -13.97 -8.82
C ASP A 55 -9.64 -14.55 -7.78
N ASN A 56 -8.34 -14.41 -8.01
CA ASN A 56 -7.31 -14.85 -7.08
C ASN A 56 -6.06 -13.97 -7.21
N PRO A 57 -6.09 -12.72 -6.73
CA PRO A 57 -4.98 -11.79 -6.92
C PRO A 57 -3.66 -12.29 -6.34
N GLU A 58 -2.58 -11.98 -7.04
CA GLU A 58 -1.22 -12.20 -6.56
C GLU A 58 -0.68 -10.99 -5.83
N GLY A 59 -1.19 -9.81 -6.18
CA GLY A 59 -0.87 -8.56 -5.53
C GLY A 59 -2.03 -7.57 -5.65
N VAL A 60 -2.16 -6.70 -4.65
CA VAL A 60 -3.15 -5.62 -4.67
C VAL A 60 -2.49 -4.34 -4.21
N VAL A 61 -2.74 -3.26 -4.95
CA VAL A 61 -2.29 -1.92 -4.59
C VAL A 61 -3.52 -1.02 -4.49
N ILE A 62 -3.60 -0.28 -3.38
CA ILE A 62 -4.66 0.69 -3.16
C ILE A 62 -4.00 2.05 -2.98
N LEU A 63 -4.35 3.00 -3.86
CA LEU A 63 -3.75 4.32 -3.90
C LEU A 63 -4.79 5.39 -3.62
N ASP A 64 -4.40 6.39 -2.84
CA ASP A 64 -5.24 7.54 -2.57
C ASP A 64 -4.65 8.78 -3.27
N PRO A 65 -5.20 9.19 -4.42
CA PRO A 65 -4.69 10.36 -5.13
C PRO A 65 -5.10 11.69 -4.48
N THR A 66 -5.99 11.65 -3.49
CA THR A 66 -6.51 12.85 -2.83
C THR A 66 -6.03 13.00 -1.39
N HIS A 67 -5.11 12.15 -0.94
CA HIS A 67 -4.62 12.17 0.45
C HIS A 67 -3.93 13.50 0.78
N GLU A 68 -4.31 14.09 1.88
CA GLU A 68 -3.79 15.36 2.35
C GLU A 68 -2.86 15.20 3.54
N PRO A 69 -2.00 16.20 3.76
CA PRO A 69 -1.03 16.80 2.87
C PRO A 69 0.18 15.90 2.66
N PRO A 70 1.05 16.17 1.69
CA PRO A 70 1.07 17.24 0.71
C PRO A 70 0.45 16.82 -0.62
N GLY A 71 -0.19 17.76 -1.32
CA GLY A 71 -0.88 17.50 -2.57
C GLY A 71 0.00 17.14 -3.75
N ASP A 72 1.34 17.09 -3.57
CA ASP A 72 2.28 16.72 -4.63
C ASP A 72 2.65 15.24 -4.63
N ALA A 73 2.06 14.44 -3.75
CA ALA A 73 2.40 13.03 -3.59
C ALA A 73 1.21 12.12 -3.86
N LEU A 74 1.50 10.91 -4.32
CA LEU A 74 0.53 9.84 -4.40
C LEU A 74 0.69 8.98 -3.15
N PHE A 75 -0.38 8.81 -2.38
CA PHE A 75 -0.35 8.05 -1.15
C PHE A 75 -0.65 6.56 -1.41
N ILE A 76 0.23 5.69 -0.93
CA ILE A 76 -0.04 4.25 -0.91
C ILE A 76 -0.84 3.95 0.36
N TRP A 77 -2.14 3.65 0.18
CA TRP A 77 -2.98 3.24 1.29
C TRP A 77 -2.70 1.79 1.70
N SER A 78 -2.46 0.92 0.70
CA SER A 78 -2.08 -0.48 0.92
C SER A 78 -1.31 -0.98 -0.29
N ILE A 79 -0.25 -1.74 -0.05
CA ILE A 79 0.48 -2.49 -1.07
C ILE A 79 0.84 -3.84 -0.46
N ALA A 80 0.44 -4.90 -1.12
CA ALA A 80 0.65 -6.24 -0.58
C ALA A 80 0.76 -7.29 -1.67
N THR A 81 1.49 -8.35 -1.37
CA THR A 81 1.60 -9.55 -2.20
C THR A 81 1.00 -10.73 -1.46
N ALA A 82 0.45 -11.70 -2.20
CA ALA A 82 -0.02 -12.93 -1.60
C ALA A 82 1.17 -13.65 -0.93
N PRO A 83 0.94 -14.35 0.20
CA PRO A 83 2.04 -15.01 0.91
C PRO A 83 2.87 -15.96 0.05
N ASP A 84 2.25 -16.68 -0.89
CA ASP A 84 2.93 -17.62 -1.78
C ASP A 84 3.69 -16.91 -2.91
N GLN A 85 3.54 -15.60 -3.07
CA GLN A 85 4.24 -14.80 -4.08
C GLN A 85 5.42 -14.00 -3.49
N ARG A 86 5.64 -14.09 -2.19
CA ARG A 86 6.74 -13.37 -1.53
C ARG A 86 8.10 -13.94 -1.97
N GLY A 87 9.09 -13.04 -2.08
CA GLY A 87 10.44 -13.44 -2.51
C GLY A 87 10.61 -13.64 -4.00
N LYS A 88 9.59 -13.35 -4.81
CA LYS A 88 9.63 -13.52 -6.28
C LYS A 88 9.75 -12.20 -7.04
N GLY A 89 10.01 -11.11 -6.35
CA GLY A 89 10.18 -9.80 -6.97
C GLY A 89 8.89 -9.06 -7.30
N LEU A 90 7.73 -9.59 -6.89
CA LEU A 90 6.45 -8.96 -7.19
C LEU A 90 6.30 -7.61 -6.48
N GLY A 91 6.78 -7.49 -5.23
CA GLY A 91 6.76 -6.22 -4.51
C GLY A 91 7.48 -5.11 -5.26
N ASN A 92 8.64 -5.41 -5.86
CA ASN A 92 9.39 -4.46 -6.68
C ASN A 92 8.59 -4.02 -7.90
N LYS A 93 7.92 -4.96 -8.56
CA LYS A 93 7.07 -4.65 -9.72
C LYS A 93 5.90 -3.74 -9.32
N LEU A 94 5.31 -3.98 -8.15
CA LEU A 94 4.20 -3.15 -7.67
C LEU A 94 4.67 -1.74 -7.34
N LEU A 95 5.85 -1.57 -6.72
CA LEU A 95 6.40 -0.25 -6.46
C LEU A 95 6.73 0.49 -7.76
N ASP A 96 7.30 -0.19 -8.74
CA ASP A 96 7.57 0.40 -10.06
C ASP A 96 6.26 0.89 -10.70
N PHE A 97 5.20 0.11 -10.58
CA PHE A 97 3.89 0.51 -11.07
C PHE A 97 3.39 1.76 -10.36
N VAL A 98 3.51 1.82 -9.03
CA VAL A 98 3.07 2.98 -8.24
C VAL A 98 3.81 4.24 -8.69
N GLU A 99 5.12 4.16 -8.93
CA GLU A 99 5.89 5.32 -9.40
C GLU A 99 5.45 5.77 -10.77
N ARG A 100 5.19 4.83 -11.69
CA ARG A 100 4.65 5.16 -13.01
C ARG A 100 3.27 5.82 -12.90
N ARG A 101 2.42 5.31 -12.00
CA ARG A 101 1.11 5.89 -11.76
C ARG A 101 1.21 7.30 -11.18
N ALA A 102 2.14 7.53 -10.25
CA ALA A 102 2.38 8.84 -9.70
C ALA A 102 2.79 9.84 -10.79
N ARG A 103 3.68 9.44 -11.70
CA ARG A 103 4.09 10.28 -12.83
C ARG A 103 2.91 10.59 -13.75
N ALA A 104 2.07 9.60 -14.03
CA ALA A 104 0.88 9.79 -14.86
C ALA A 104 -0.10 10.78 -14.25
N LEU A 105 -0.12 10.89 -12.92
CA LEU A 105 -0.97 11.83 -12.18
C LEU A 105 -0.23 13.15 -11.88
N ASN A 106 0.96 13.36 -12.46
CA ASN A 106 1.80 14.54 -12.25
C ASN A 106 2.19 14.74 -10.78
N ARG A 107 2.44 13.65 -10.08
CA ARG A 107 2.91 13.69 -8.69
C ARG A 107 4.42 13.56 -8.64
N ARG A 108 5.03 14.26 -7.68
CA ARG A 108 6.49 14.31 -7.52
C ARG A 108 7.04 13.31 -6.53
N ALA A 109 6.15 12.66 -5.80
CA ALA A 109 6.55 11.75 -4.74
C ALA A 109 5.50 10.70 -4.49
N VAL A 110 5.91 9.66 -3.79
CA VAL A 110 5.06 8.61 -3.26
C VAL A 110 5.20 8.62 -1.75
N THR A 111 4.09 8.57 -1.03
CA THR A 111 4.09 8.56 0.43
C THR A 111 3.35 7.34 0.96
N LEU A 112 3.64 6.99 2.20
CA LEU A 112 2.95 5.92 2.91
C LEU A 112 3.11 6.11 4.40
N VAL A 113 2.33 5.35 5.17
CA VAL A 113 2.53 5.21 6.61
C VAL A 113 2.63 3.74 6.95
N THR A 114 3.39 3.42 7.99
CA THR A 114 3.49 2.06 8.50
C THR A 114 3.66 2.09 10.01
N ASN A 115 3.48 0.94 10.66
CA ASN A 115 3.60 0.84 12.11
C ASN A 115 5.06 0.61 12.50
N SER A 116 5.54 1.30 13.55
CA SER A 116 6.91 1.16 14.03
C SER A 116 7.26 -0.26 14.49
N ARG A 117 6.26 -1.08 14.76
CA ARG A 117 6.44 -2.48 15.16
C ARG A 117 6.61 -3.44 13.98
N LEU A 118 6.73 -2.91 12.78
CA LEU A 118 6.99 -3.67 11.56
C LEU A 118 8.36 -3.27 10.99
N PRO A 119 9.47 -3.56 11.70
CA PRO A 119 10.79 -3.08 11.29
C PRO A 119 11.24 -3.65 9.93
N GLU A 120 10.85 -4.88 9.61
CA GLU A 120 11.20 -5.49 8.32
C GLU A 120 10.55 -4.75 7.16
N ARG A 121 9.32 -4.29 7.35
CA ARG A 121 8.61 -3.50 6.34
C ARG A 121 9.26 -2.14 6.16
N ILE A 122 9.61 -1.48 7.26
CA ILE A 122 10.32 -0.20 7.23
C ILE A 122 11.65 -0.36 6.50
N ASP A 123 12.44 -1.39 6.82
CA ASP A 123 13.71 -1.67 6.17
C ASP A 123 13.54 -1.90 4.67
N TRP A 124 12.49 -2.59 4.27
CA TRP A 124 12.20 -2.85 2.86
C TRP A 124 11.96 -1.53 2.10
N TYR A 125 11.17 -0.61 2.68
CA TYR A 125 10.96 0.69 2.07
C TYR A 125 12.24 1.53 2.05
N LEU A 126 13.06 1.48 3.11
CA LEU A 126 14.33 2.20 3.12
C LEU A 126 15.26 1.70 2.01
N ARG A 127 15.27 0.39 1.75
CA ARG A 127 16.06 -0.17 0.64
C ARG A 127 15.51 0.23 -0.73
N HIS A 128 14.28 0.71 -0.81
CA HIS A 128 13.67 1.19 -2.05
C HIS A 128 13.66 2.73 -2.13
N ASP A 129 14.59 3.37 -1.41
CA ASP A 129 14.85 4.81 -1.45
C ASP A 129 13.75 5.67 -0.82
N PHE A 130 12.88 5.09 -0.01
CA PHE A 130 12.02 5.87 0.86
C PHE A 130 12.83 6.39 2.04
N VAL A 131 12.44 7.57 2.54
CA VAL A 131 13.02 8.16 3.75
C VAL A 131 11.95 8.33 4.80
N ILE A 132 12.34 8.26 6.06
CA ILE A 132 11.43 8.52 7.18
C ILE A 132 11.29 10.04 7.32
N MET A 133 10.07 10.54 7.23
CA MET A 133 9.77 11.96 7.37
C MET A 133 9.51 12.35 8.81
N ARG A 134 8.74 11.52 9.52
CA ARG A 134 8.42 11.77 10.93
C ARG A 134 7.79 10.52 11.56
N HIS A 135 7.76 10.53 12.88
CA HIS A 135 7.01 9.58 13.68
C HIS A 135 5.81 10.29 14.29
N GLU A 136 4.68 9.62 14.32
CA GLU A 136 3.47 10.13 14.94
C GLU A 136 3.06 9.18 16.05
N THR A 137 3.06 9.67 17.29
CA THR A 137 2.69 8.85 18.44
C THR A 137 1.18 8.93 18.66
N LEU A 138 0.52 7.79 18.53
CA LEU A 138 -0.89 7.62 18.85
C LEU A 138 -1.00 6.88 20.18
N THR A 139 -2.23 6.76 20.74
CA THR A 139 -2.45 6.18 22.06
C THR A 139 -1.85 4.78 22.22
N TYR A 140 -1.95 3.94 21.19
CA TYR A 140 -1.53 2.55 21.28
C TYR A 140 -0.45 2.15 20.27
N ARG A 141 0.03 3.10 19.45
CA ARG A 141 1.00 2.78 18.40
C ARG A 141 1.76 4.03 17.94
N ILE A 142 2.89 3.79 17.31
CA ILE A 142 3.68 4.82 16.65
C ILE A 142 3.61 4.58 15.16
N ILE A 143 3.20 5.59 14.41
CA ILE A 143 3.10 5.56 12.95
C ILE A 143 4.35 6.21 12.37
N VAL A 144 4.94 5.55 11.39
CA VAL A 144 6.12 6.06 10.67
C VAL A 144 5.64 6.57 9.31
N HIS A 145 5.85 7.86 9.06
CA HIS A 145 5.53 8.50 7.79
C HIS A 145 6.75 8.47 6.89
N MET A 146 6.59 7.92 5.68
CA MET A 146 7.70 7.75 4.74
C MET A 146 7.37 8.39 3.39
N ARG A 147 8.42 8.83 2.70
CA ARG A 147 8.28 9.48 1.39
C ARG A 147 9.44 9.09 0.49
N LYS A 148 9.14 8.92 -0.79
CA LYS A 148 10.13 8.77 -1.84
C LYS A 148 9.86 9.84 -2.90
N ASN A 149 10.84 10.70 -3.14
CA ASN A 149 10.76 11.63 -4.27
C ASN A 149 11.08 10.85 -5.55
N ILE A 150 10.31 11.09 -6.60
CA ILE A 150 10.49 10.40 -7.87
C ILE A 150 10.89 11.39 -8.94
N ALA A 151 11.74 10.93 -9.88
CA ALA A 151 12.14 11.75 -11.01
C ALA A 151 10.96 11.93 -11.97
N SER A 152 10.83 13.13 -12.52
CA SER A 152 9.90 13.37 -13.61
C SER A 152 10.44 12.76 -14.90
N ASP A 153 9.54 12.35 -15.77
CA ASP A 153 9.89 11.83 -17.09
C ASP A 153 10.42 12.94 -18.00
#